data_e3343f82794e1dcac2e9734025fe5812
#
_entry.id   e3343f82794e1dcac2e9734025fe5812
#
_cell.length_a   1.000
_cell.length_b   1.000
_cell.length_c   1.000
_cell.angle_alpha   90.00
_cell.angle_beta   90.00
_cell.angle_gamma   90.00
#
_symmetry.space_group_name_H-M   'P 1'
#
loop_
_entity.id
_entity.type
_entity.pdbx_description
1 polymer ?
#
loop_
_entity_poly.entity_id
_entity_poly.type
_entity_poly.pdbx_seq_one_letter_code
_entity_poly.pdbx_strand_id
1 'polypeptide(L)'
;ANETPILSRPISVHDFDAATGALTFLYQVKGEGTQKLAALKEGDTLTVTGPCGNGFDVAAIARAAGGENGKIAVVGGGIGTAPLLQLCKELAAAGCKPELYCGFRDEPYGLEDFLPYCAAISIATDSGAVGYHGLVTGILHPEQFAMVLTCGPMVMMRGVYQLCAQSGTPCVASLERKMACRPGACLGCTCRTKYGH
;
A
#
# COMPACT_ATOMS: atom_id res chain seq x y z
N ALA A 1 25.47 23.69 12.86
CA ALA A 1 24.48 23.01 13.68
C ALA A 1 23.78 21.98 12.80
N ASN A 2 23.92 20.69 13.08
CA ASN A 2 23.18 19.63 12.41
C ASN A 2 21.74 19.69 12.94
N GLU A 3 20.87 20.43 12.27
CA GLU A 3 19.44 20.42 12.59
C GLU A 3 18.88 19.05 12.17
N THR A 4 18.63 18.22 13.14
CA THR A 4 17.93 16.96 12.93
C THR A 4 16.46 17.28 12.60
N PRO A 5 15.81 16.63 11.61
CA PRO A 5 14.39 16.86 11.36
C PRO A 5 13.60 16.62 12.63
N ILE A 6 12.85 17.62 13.08
CA ILE A 6 12.11 17.60 14.35
C ILE A 6 11.05 16.48 14.37
N LEU A 7 10.39 16.25 13.23
CA LEU A 7 9.33 15.26 13.12
C LEU A 7 9.84 13.94 12.51
N SER A 8 9.36 12.83 13.03
CA SER A 8 9.56 11.52 12.42
C SER A 8 8.87 11.42 11.06
N ARG A 9 9.37 10.53 10.22
CA ARG A 9 8.77 10.24 8.90
C ARG A 9 7.88 9.02 9.02
N PRO A 10 6.57 9.14 8.71
CA PRO A 10 5.72 7.98 8.57
C PRO A 10 6.15 7.24 7.29
N ILE A 11 6.53 5.99 7.45
CA ILE A 11 6.91 5.11 6.35
C ILE A 11 6.20 3.79 6.59
N SER A 12 5.50 3.31 5.59
CA SER A 12 4.80 2.02 5.66
C SER A 12 5.81 0.88 5.68
N VAL A 13 5.52 -0.15 6.45
CA VAL A 13 6.26 -1.41 6.40
C VAL A 13 6.04 -2.02 5.03
N HIS A 14 7.12 -2.32 4.31
CA HIS A 14 7.07 -3.02 3.03
C HIS A 14 7.03 -4.52 3.23
N ASP A 15 7.94 -5.01 4.07
CA ASP A 15 8.02 -6.42 4.44
C ASP A 15 8.49 -6.59 5.88
N PHE A 16 8.02 -7.66 6.52
CA PHE A 16 8.47 -8.09 7.84
C PHE A 16 8.78 -9.59 7.82
N ASP A 17 10.02 -9.92 8.10
CA ASP A 17 10.44 -11.30 8.31
C ASP A 17 10.42 -11.64 9.81
N ALA A 18 9.44 -12.42 10.22
CA ALA A 18 9.28 -12.81 11.62
C ALA A 18 10.39 -13.78 12.11
N ALA A 19 11.09 -14.47 11.22
CA ALA A 19 12.15 -15.41 11.61
C ALA A 19 13.44 -14.68 12.00
N THR A 20 13.75 -13.57 11.28
CA THR A 20 14.94 -12.76 11.51
C THR A 20 14.66 -11.47 12.29
N GLY A 21 13.39 -11.05 12.36
CA GLY A 21 12.97 -9.76 12.88
C GLY A 21 13.30 -8.61 11.95
N ALA A 22 13.64 -8.88 10.69
CA ALA A 22 13.98 -7.85 9.72
C ALA A 22 12.75 -7.08 9.24
N LEU A 23 12.86 -5.74 9.26
CA LEU A 23 11.88 -4.82 8.70
C LEU A 23 12.44 -4.21 7.41
N THR A 24 11.71 -4.32 6.32
CA THR A 24 12.03 -3.68 5.05
C THR A 24 11.12 -2.48 4.80
N PHE A 25 11.72 -1.37 4.37
CA PHE A 25 11.02 -0.15 4.03
C PHE A 25 11.31 0.25 2.58
N LEU A 26 10.26 0.40 1.79
CA LEU A 26 10.34 0.99 0.45
C LEU A 26 9.78 2.41 0.52
N TYR A 27 10.61 3.41 0.17
CA TYR A 27 10.23 4.82 0.26
C TYR A 27 10.83 5.66 -0.86
N GLN A 28 10.23 6.81 -1.12
CA GLN A 28 10.76 7.80 -2.06
C GLN A 28 11.59 8.85 -1.33
N VAL A 29 12.75 9.19 -1.89
CA VAL A 29 13.56 10.31 -1.41
C VAL A 29 12.96 11.62 -1.93
N LYS A 30 12.27 12.35 -1.04
CA LYS A 30 11.57 13.60 -1.40
C LYS A 30 12.08 14.84 -0.66
N GLY A 31 12.63 14.67 0.52
CA GLY A 31 13.06 15.80 1.35
C GLY A 31 14.17 15.40 2.29
N GLU A 32 14.62 16.36 3.09
CA GLU A 32 15.80 16.21 3.95
C GLU A 32 15.78 14.95 4.82
N GLY A 33 14.64 14.62 5.44
CA GLY A 33 14.55 13.42 6.28
C GLY A 33 14.75 12.12 5.52
N THR A 34 14.16 11.99 4.32
CA THR A 34 14.35 10.80 3.48
C THR A 34 15.73 10.78 2.79
N GLN A 35 16.35 11.96 2.56
CA GLN A 35 17.75 12.04 2.12
C GLN A 35 18.71 11.53 3.20
N LYS A 36 18.47 11.89 4.48
CA LYS A 36 19.24 11.36 5.61
C LYS A 36 19.08 9.85 5.76
N LEU A 37 17.87 9.31 5.56
CA LEU A 37 17.65 7.86 5.53
C LEU A 37 18.44 7.19 4.40
N ALA A 38 18.41 7.76 3.20
CA ALA A 38 19.11 7.22 2.03
C ALA A 38 20.64 7.30 2.15
N ALA A 39 21.17 8.11 3.07
CA ALA A 39 22.60 8.22 3.34
C ALA A 39 23.11 7.18 4.34
N LEU A 40 22.22 6.44 5.02
CA LEU A 40 22.60 5.39 5.97
C LEU A 40 23.30 4.24 5.24
N LYS A 41 24.23 3.63 5.94
CA LYS A 41 25.02 2.50 5.45
C LYS A 41 24.81 1.29 6.35
N GLU A 42 25.24 0.15 5.87
CA GLU A 42 25.27 -1.07 6.67
C GLU A 42 26.05 -0.84 7.98
N GLY A 43 25.46 -1.28 9.09
CA GLY A 43 25.97 -1.06 10.44
C GLY A 43 25.51 0.23 11.11
N ASP A 44 24.90 1.16 10.39
CA ASP A 44 24.29 2.35 10.99
C ASP A 44 23.02 1.98 11.77
N THR A 45 22.72 2.76 12.80
CA THR A 45 21.53 2.54 13.63
C THR A 45 20.45 3.55 13.33
N LEU A 46 19.20 3.08 13.30
CA LEU A 46 18.02 3.91 13.11
C LEU A 46 17.01 3.64 14.24
N THR A 47 16.50 4.72 14.85
CA THR A 47 15.40 4.57 15.80
C THR A 47 14.06 4.55 15.07
N VAL A 48 13.33 3.45 15.20
CA VAL A 48 11.99 3.26 14.67
C VAL A 48 10.99 3.26 15.82
N THR A 49 9.87 3.95 15.64
CA THR A 49 8.74 3.93 16.57
C THR A 49 7.54 3.32 15.86
N GLY A 50 7.02 2.25 16.36
CA GLY A 50 5.88 1.57 15.73
C GLY A 50 5.54 0.23 16.37
N PRO A 51 4.63 -0.52 15.79
CA PRO A 51 3.80 -0.11 14.66
C PRO A 51 2.79 0.99 15.03
N CYS A 52 2.49 1.88 14.09
CA CYS A 52 1.53 2.98 14.27
C CYS A 52 0.44 2.92 13.18
N GLY A 53 -0.74 3.47 13.49
CA GLY A 53 -1.87 3.47 12.56
C GLY A 53 -2.63 2.14 12.54
N ASN A 54 -3.52 2.03 11.55
CA ASN A 54 -4.35 0.84 11.34
C ASN A 54 -4.03 0.24 9.97
N GLY A 55 -3.63 -1.03 9.96
CA GLY A 55 -3.44 -1.82 8.76
C GLY A 55 -4.76 -2.37 8.20
N PHE A 56 -4.65 -3.16 7.15
CA PHE A 56 -5.77 -3.97 6.66
C PHE A 56 -6.05 -5.13 7.63
N ASP A 57 -7.33 -5.32 8.01
CA ASP A 57 -7.75 -6.50 8.79
C ASP A 57 -7.84 -7.71 7.85
N VAL A 58 -6.72 -8.39 7.65
CA VAL A 58 -6.60 -9.52 6.72
C VAL A 58 -7.57 -10.64 7.07
N ALA A 59 -7.79 -10.91 8.36
CA ALA A 59 -8.71 -11.97 8.77
C ALA A 59 -10.16 -11.63 8.44
N ALA A 60 -10.57 -10.37 8.65
CA ALA A 60 -11.91 -9.92 8.26
C ALA A 60 -12.07 -9.88 6.73
N ILE A 61 -11.04 -9.43 6.01
CA ILE A 61 -11.00 -9.38 4.54
C ILE A 61 -11.15 -10.79 3.95
N ALA A 62 -10.33 -11.75 4.40
CA ALA A 62 -10.37 -13.12 3.91
C ALA A 62 -11.76 -13.77 4.16
N ARG A 63 -12.34 -13.57 5.35
CA ARG A 63 -13.69 -14.05 5.64
C ARG A 63 -14.76 -13.42 4.74
N ALA A 64 -14.71 -12.09 4.57
CA ALA A 64 -15.67 -11.36 3.74
C ALA A 64 -15.55 -11.71 2.26
N ALA A 65 -14.35 -12.05 1.80
CA ALA A 65 -14.11 -12.48 0.43
C ALA A 65 -14.55 -13.93 0.15
N GLY A 66 -14.96 -14.70 1.16
CA GLY A 66 -15.37 -16.10 0.98
C GLY A 66 -14.23 -17.12 1.10
N GLY A 67 -13.12 -16.74 1.77
CA GLY A 67 -11.96 -17.60 1.97
C GLY A 67 -11.23 -17.91 0.65
N GLU A 68 -10.77 -19.15 0.48
CA GLU A 68 -10.00 -19.60 -0.71
C GLU A 68 -10.75 -19.45 -2.05
N ASN A 69 -12.06 -19.32 -2.03
CA ASN A 69 -12.88 -19.17 -3.23
C ASN A 69 -13.12 -17.71 -3.63
N GLY A 70 -12.78 -16.77 -2.75
CA GLY A 70 -13.00 -15.34 -2.98
C GLY A 70 -11.83 -14.69 -3.70
N LYS A 71 -12.08 -14.09 -4.86
CA LYS A 71 -11.09 -13.31 -5.57
C LYS A 71 -10.96 -11.93 -4.96
N ILE A 72 -9.74 -11.51 -4.68
CA ILE A 72 -9.41 -10.19 -4.13
C ILE A 72 -8.53 -9.44 -5.14
N ALA A 73 -8.89 -8.21 -5.48
CA ALA A 73 -8.00 -7.31 -6.19
C ALA A 73 -7.26 -6.41 -5.19
N VAL A 74 -5.94 -6.30 -5.35
CA VAL A 74 -5.10 -5.35 -4.63
C VAL A 74 -4.59 -4.32 -5.62
N VAL A 75 -4.90 -3.04 -5.39
CA VAL A 75 -4.59 -1.97 -6.34
C VAL A 75 -3.62 -0.98 -5.72
N GLY A 76 -2.44 -0.85 -6.33
CA GLY A 76 -1.37 0.03 -5.88
C GLY A 76 -1.03 1.13 -6.88
N GLY A 77 -0.61 2.30 -6.40
CA GLY A 77 -0.14 3.38 -7.26
C GLY A 77 1.20 3.98 -6.82
N GLY A 78 2.21 3.91 -7.66
CA GLY A 78 3.54 4.40 -7.36
C GLY A 78 4.06 3.85 -6.03
N ILE A 79 4.53 4.72 -5.13
CA ILE A 79 5.04 4.29 -3.81
C ILE A 79 3.94 3.68 -2.90
N GLY A 80 2.66 3.86 -3.22
CA GLY A 80 1.57 3.18 -2.51
C GLY A 80 1.56 1.66 -2.67
N THR A 81 2.38 1.10 -3.56
CA THR A 81 2.65 -0.35 -3.62
C THR A 81 3.47 -0.84 -2.43
N ALA A 82 4.22 0.04 -1.77
CA ALA A 82 5.12 -0.34 -0.67
C ALA A 82 4.45 -1.17 0.44
N PRO A 83 3.32 -0.75 1.06
CA PRO A 83 2.66 -1.53 2.10
C PRO A 83 1.91 -2.77 1.58
N LEU A 84 1.76 -2.90 0.28
CA LEU A 84 0.95 -3.97 -0.31
C LEU A 84 1.68 -5.31 -0.39
N LEU A 85 3.02 -5.34 -0.32
CA LEU A 85 3.76 -6.60 -0.29
C LEU A 85 3.41 -7.41 0.96
N GLN A 86 3.53 -6.81 2.14
CA GLN A 86 3.16 -7.47 3.39
C GLN A 86 1.69 -7.92 3.38
N LEU A 87 0.79 -7.07 2.86
CA LEU A 87 -0.62 -7.42 2.70
C LEU A 87 -0.81 -8.65 1.81
N CYS A 88 -0.15 -8.72 0.66
CA CYS A 88 -0.25 -9.85 -0.26
C CYS A 88 0.33 -11.15 0.37
N LYS A 89 1.42 -11.03 1.13
CA LYS A 89 1.98 -12.16 1.91
C LYS A 89 0.98 -12.71 2.92
N GLU A 90 0.35 -11.83 3.69
CA GLU A 90 -0.62 -12.22 4.71
C GLU A 90 -1.91 -12.79 4.10
N LEU A 91 -2.40 -12.21 2.99
CA LEU A 91 -3.54 -12.76 2.25
C LEU A 91 -3.22 -14.15 1.69
N ALA A 92 -2.04 -14.34 1.11
CA ALA A 92 -1.61 -15.63 0.59
C ALA A 92 -1.49 -16.67 1.72
N ALA A 93 -0.96 -16.29 2.88
CA ALA A 93 -0.89 -17.14 4.07
C ALA A 93 -2.29 -17.50 4.62
N ALA A 94 -3.28 -16.64 4.42
CA ALA A 94 -4.69 -16.89 4.74
C ALA A 94 -5.43 -17.71 3.66
N GLY A 95 -4.72 -18.22 2.64
CA GLY A 95 -5.30 -18.98 1.54
C GLY A 95 -5.89 -18.14 0.39
N CYS A 96 -5.78 -16.82 0.45
CA CYS A 96 -6.30 -15.90 -0.55
C CYS A 96 -5.16 -15.34 -1.39
N LYS A 97 -4.89 -15.89 -2.58
CA LYS A 97 -3.91 -15.28 -3.50
C LYS A 97 -4.56 -14.13 -4.27
N PRO A 98 -4.23 -12.87 -3.98
CA PRO A 98 -4.85 -11.74 -4.66
C PRO A 98 -4.32 -11.56 -6.09
N GLU A 99 -5.08 -10.86 -6.93
CA GLU A 99 -4.60 -10.27 -8.17
C GLU A 99 -4.12 -8.83 -7.88
N LEU A 100 -2.87 -8.54 -8.25
CA LEU A 100 -2.25 -7.24 -8.03
C LEU A 100 -2.35 -6.37 -9.30
N TYR A 101 -2.86 -5.16 -9.14
CA TYR A 101 -2.97 -4.13 -10.16
C TYR A 101 -2.10 -2.94 -9.76
N CYS A 102 -1.09 -2.61 -10.56
CA CYS A 102 -0.16 -1.53 -10.24
C CYS A 102 -0.16 -0.43 -11.29
N GLY A 103 -0.30 0.82 -10.82
CA GLY A 103 -0.19 2.00 -11.66
C GLY A 103 1.11 2.77 -11.38
N PHE A 104 1.87 3.07 -12.42
CA PHE A 104 3.09 3.88 -12.35
C PHE A 104 3.05 4.99 -13.40
N ARG A 105 3.92 5.99 -13.25
CA ARG A 105 4.06 7.02 -14.28
C ARG A 105 4.81 6.48 -15.49
N ASP A 106 5.97 5.89 -15.24
CA ASP A 106 6.89 5.41 -16.27
C ASP A 106 7.31 3.96 -15.97
N GLU A 107 8.43 3.76 -15.28
CA GLU A 107 8.96 2.43 -14.99
C GLU A 107 8.39 1.87 -13.68
N PRO A 108 7.88 0.64 -13.67
CA PRO A 108 7.52 -0.09 -12.46
C PRO A 108 8.78 -0.50 -11.69
N TYR A 109 8.62 -0.66 -10.37
CA TYR A 109 9.69 -1.10 -9.48
C TYR A 109 9.16 -1.98 -8.35
N GLY A 110 10.02 -2.91 -7.85
CA GLY A 110 9.74 -3.73 -6.67
C GLY A 110 8.56 -4.69 -6.83
N LEU A 111 8.25 -5.13 -8.06
CA LEU A 111 7.14 -6.03 -8.33
C LEU A 111 7.54 -7.50 -8.30
N GLU A 112 8.80 -7.81 -8.41
CA GLU A 112 9.34 -9.16 -8.39
C GLU A 112 9.03 -9.87 -7.08
N ASP A 113 9.06 -9.14 -5.97
CA ASP A 113 8.80 -9.66 -4.62
C ASP A 113 7.33 -10.10 -4.43
N PHE A 114 6.41 -9.62 -5.27
CA PHE A 114 5.00 -9.98 -5.22
C PHE A 114 4.68 -11.31 -5.93
N LEU A 115 5.54 -11.77 -6.83
CA LEU A 115 5.29 -12.94 -7.68
C LEU A 115 4.89 -14.20 -6.90
N PRO A 116 5.50 -14.53 -5.74
CA PRO A 116 5.13 -15.74 -4.98
C PRO A 116 3.73 -15.64 -4.34
N TYR A 117 3.22 -14.43 -4.10
CA TYR A 117 2.05 -14.18 -3.27
C TYR A 117 0.80 -13.78 -4.05
N CYS A 118 0.95 -13.42 -5.32
CA CYS A 118 -0.15 -12.99 -6.18
C CYS A 118 -0.50 -14.05 -7.22
N ALA A 119 -1.79 -14.16 -7.57
CA ALA A 119 -2.24 -15.04 -8.64
C ALA A 119 -1.90 -14.46 -10.03
N ALA A 120 -1.92 -13.14 -10.13
CA ALA A 120 -1.56 -12.38 -11.33
C ALA A 120 -1.07 -10.98 -10.94
N ILE A 121 -0.23 -10.37 -11.79
CA ILE A 121 0.19 -8.98 -11.67
C ILE A 121 -0.10 -8.27 -12.98
N SER A 122 -0.90 -7.21 -12.92
CA SER A 122 -1.26 -6.36 -14.04
C SER A 122 -0.67 -4.96 -13.84
N ILE A 123 -0.01 -4.44 -14.85
CA ILE A 123 0.71 -3.17 -14.80
C ILE A 123 0.08 -2.19 -15.78
N ALA A 124 -0.12 -0.96 -15.33
CA ALA A 124 -0.46 0.18 -16.17
C ALA A 124 0.58 1.29 -15.97
N THR A 125 0.99 1.93 -17.06
CA THR A 125 1.88 3.09 -17.00
C THR A 125 1.31 4.26 -17.81
N ASP A 126 1.45 5.47 -17.28
CA ASP A 126 0.98 6.69 -17.96
C ASP A 126 1.74 6.88 -19.29
N SER A 127 3.02 6.51 -19.33
CA SER A 127 3.87 6.60 -20.53
C SER A 127 3.62 5.49 -21.55
N GLY A 128 2.99 4.37 -21.14
CA GLY A 128 2.87 3.17 -21.97
C GLY A 128 4.18 2.38 -22.14
N ALA A 129 5.21 2.67 -21.33
CA ALA A 129 6.49 2.00 -21.42
C ALA A 129 6.41 0.51 -21.04
N VAL A 130 5.55 0.18 -20.07
CA VAL A 130 5.34 -1.20 -19.61
C VAL A 130 3.84 -1.43 -19.35
N GLY A 131 3.34 -2.56 -19.81
CA GLY A 131 1.95 -2.99 -19.57
C GLY A 131 0.92 -2.14 -20.34
N TYR A 132 -0.20 -1.85 -19.69
CA TYR A 132 -1.27 -1.06 -20.28
C TYR A 132 -0.89 0.43 -20.31
N HIS A 133 -1.09 1.07 -21.46
CA HIS A 133 -0.91 2.52 -21.60
C HIS A 133 -2.11 3.26 -21.03
N GLY A 134 -1.97 3.86 -19.87
CA GLY A 134 -3.02 4.61 -19.19
C GLY A 134 -3.08 4.35 -17.68
N LEU A 135 -4.20 4.69 -17.09
CA LEU A 135 -4.42 4.56 -15.65
C LEU A 135 -4.77 3.12 -15.26
N VAL A 136 -4.38 2.70 -14.08
CA VAL A 136 -4.70 1.36 -13.52
C VAL A 136 -6.20 1.10 -13.45
N THR A 137 -7.02 2.14 -13.33
CA THR A 137 -8.50 2.05 -13.39
C THR A 137 -9.01 1.61 -14.75
N GLY A 138 -8.23 1.74 -15.81
CA GLY A 138 -8.62 1.29 -17.16
C GLY A 138 -8.54 -0.22 -17.36
N ILE A 139 -7.85 -0.93 -16.48
CA ILE A 139 -7.70 -2.40 -16.53
C ILE A 139 -8.35 -3.11 -15.34
N LEU A 140 -8.90 -2.36 -14.39
CA LEU A 140 -9.55 -2.91 -13.22
C LEU A 140 -11.04 -3.16 -13.50
N HIS A 141 -11.48 -4.39 -13.30
CA HIS A 141 -12.85 -4.84 -13.42
C HIS A 141 -13.38 -5.30 -12.05
N PRO A 142 -13.86 -4.39 -11.18
CA PRO A 142 -14.21 -4.72 -9.80
C PRO A 142 -15.28 -5.79 -9.67
N GLU A 143 -16.18 -5.89 -10.64
CA GLU A 143 -17.27 -6.89 -10.67
C GLU A 143 -16.78 -8.35 -10.70
N GLN A 144 -15.51 -8.58 -11.01
CA GLN A 144 -14.89 -9.91 -11.01
C GLN A 144 -14.36 -10.32 -9.63
N PHE A 145 -14.40 -9.41 -8.66
CA PHE A 145 -13.80 -9.59 -7.34
C PHE A 145 -14.85 -9.52 -6.23
N ALA A 146 -14.63 -10.30 -5.19
CA ALA A 146 -15.41 -10.20 -3.97
C ALA A 146 -15.09 -8.91 -3.18
N MET A 147 -13.86 -8.40 -3.35
CA MET A 147 -13.39 -7.19 -2.67
C MET A 147 -12.21 -6.57 -3.41
N VAL A 148 -12.09 -5.25 -3.33
CA VAL A 148 -10.96 -4.48 -3.83
C VAL A 148 -10.27 -3.76 -2.66
N LEU A 149 -8.95 -3.91 -2.56
CA LEU A 149 -8.10 -3.21 -1.57
C LEU A 149 -7.22 -2.23 -2.32
N THR A 150 -7.06 -1.00 -1.81
CA THR A 150 -6.26 -0.01 -2.53
C THR A 150 -5.40 0.86 -1.63
N CYS A 151 -4.19 1.19 -2.11
CA CYS A 151 -3.26 2.13 -1.49
C CYS A 151 -2.50 2.91 -2.56
N GLY A 152 -2.41 4.24 -2.40
CA GLY A 152 -1.67 5.09 -3.32
C GLY A 152 -2.19 6.52 -3.39
N PRO A 153 -1.95 7.24 -4.48
CA PRO A 153 -2.41 8.60 -4.65
C PRO A 153 -3.92 8.72 -4.49
N MET A 154 -4.38 9.76 -3.79
CA MET A 154 -5.81 9.97 -3.50
C MET A 154 -6.68 10.00 -4.76
N VAL A 155 -6.14 10.56 -5.86
CA VAL A 155 -6.86 10.61 -7.16
C VAL A 155 -7.10 9.19 -7.69
N MET A 156 -6.09 8.32 -7.63
CA MET A 156 -6.21 6.92 -8.04
C MET A 156 -7.21 6.17 -7.15
N MET A 157 -7.04 6.25 -5.83
CA MET A 157 -7.95 5.57 -4.89
C MET A 157 -9.40 6.02 -5.04
N ARG A 158 -9.63 7.31 -5.34
CA ARG A 158 -10.98 7.83 -5.66
C ARG A 158 -11.54 7.18 -6.93
N GLY A 159 -10.73 7.07 -7.99
CA GLY A 159 -11.13 6.37 -9.23
C GLY A 159 -11.49 4.92 -8.98
N VAL A 160 -10.64 4.19 -8.23
CA VAL A 160 -10.90 2.80 -7.82
C VAL A 160 -12.22 2.68 -7.04
N TYR A 161 -12.42 3.56 -6.05
CA TYR A 161 -13.66 3.59 -5.27
C TYR A 161 -14.89 3.83 -6.14
N GLN A 162 -14.81 4.76 -7.10
CA GLN A 162 -15.94 5.04 -8.01
C GLN A 162 -16.31 3.82 -8.87
N LEU A 163 -15.33 3.09 -9.40
CA LEU A 163 -15.56 1.85 -10.14
C LEU A 163 -16.22 0.79 -9.24
N CYS A 164 -15.71 0.61 -8.03
CA CYS A 164 -16.27 -0.32 -7.06
C CYS A 164 -17.71 0.05 -6.66
N ALA A 165 -17.99 1.35 -6.48
CA ALA A 165 -19.33 1.82 -6.16
C ALA A 165 -20.34 1.57 -7.30
N GLN A 166 -19.90 1.68 -8.56
CA GLN A 166 -20.72 1.39 -9.74
C GLN A 166 -21.04 -0.10 -9.88
N SER A 167 -20.08 -0.98 -9.56
CA SER A 167 -20.25 -2.44 -9.62
C SER A 167 -20.88 -3.03 -8.36
N GLY A 168 -21.02 -2.26 -7.28
CA GLY A 168 -21.46 -2.78 -5.98
C GLY A 168 -20.39 -3.60 -5.24
N THR A 169 -19.13 -3.57 -5.70
CA THR A 169 -18.02 -4.33 -5.10
C THR A 169 -17.50 -3.62 -3.85
N PRO A 170 -17.34 -4.29 -2.71
CA PRO A 170 -16.72 -3.72 -1.52
C PRO A 170 -15.31 -3.22 -1.79
N CYS A 171 -14.99 -2.03 -1.26
CA CYS A 171 -13.66 -1.43 -1.43
C CYS A 171 -13.11 -0.94 -0.09
N VAL A 172 -11.88 -1.34 0.23
CA VAL A 172 -11.14 -0.88 1.42
C VAL A 172 -9.90 -0.10 0.97
N ALA A 173 -9.75 1.12 1.44
CA ALA A 173 -8.64 2.00 1.08
C ALA A 173 -7.75 2.31 2.28
N SER A 174 -6.44 2.19 2.10
CA SER A 174 -5.45 2.69 3.05
C SER A 174 -5.25 4.18 2.82
N LEU A 175 -5.69 5.01 3.78
CA LEU A 175 -5.60 6.46 3.69
C LEU A 175 -4.41 6.98 4.49
N GLU A 176 -3.62 7.84 3.86
CA GLU A 176 -2.47 8.49 4.49
C GLU A 176 -2.66 9.99 4.58
N ARG A 177 -2.23 10.55 5.71
CA ARG A 177 -2.20 11.98 5.97
C ARG A 177 -0.87 12.36 6.61
N LYS A 178 -0.54 13.66 6.56
CA LYS A 178 0.63 14.19 7.26
C LYS A 178 0.52 13.89 8.75
N MET A 179 1.49 13.17 9.29
CA MET A 179 1.55 12.75 10.69
C MET A 179 2.49 13.65 11.49
N ALA A 180 2.08 13.99 12.72
CA ALA A 180 2.91 14.76 13.65
C ALA A 180 3.21 13.98 14.94
N CYS A 181 2.20 13.64 15.74
CA CYS A 181 2.39 13.12 17.10
C CYS A 181 2.61 11.61 17.21
N ARG A 182 2.35 10.81 16.19
CA ARG A 182 2.37 9.33 16.16
C ARG A 182 1.26 8.64 17.00
N PRO A 183 1.09 8.91 18.31
CA PRO A 183 0.15 8.14 19.16
C PRO A 183 -1.33 8.55 19.00
N GLY A 184 -1.70 9.31 17.97
CA GLY A 184 -3.10 9.69 17.73
C GLY A 184 -3.63 10.87 18.55
N ALA A 185 -2.81 11.52 19.37
CA ALA A 185 -3.26 12.57 20.30
C ALA A 185 -3.61 13.89 19.60
N CYS A 186 -2.89 14.27 18.53
CA CYS A 186 -3.08 15.58 17.87
C CYS A 186 -4.16 15.57 16.78
N LEU A 187 -4.66 14.42 16.39
CA LEU A 187 -5.66 14.22 15.32
C LEU A 187 -5.30 14.83 13.95
N GLY A 188 -4.05 15.27 13.74
CA GLY A 188 -3.61 15.91 12.51
C GLY A 188 -3.64 15.01 11.27
N CYS A 189 -3.50 13.69 11.47
CA CYS A 189 -3.58 12.69 10.40
C CYS A 189 -4.99 12.05 10.27
N THR A 190 -5.99 12.56 10.96
CA THR A 190 -7.36 12.04 10.89
C THR A 190 -7.96 12.28 9.51
N CYS A 191 -8.61 11.27 8.95
CA CYS A 191 -9.37 11.35 7.71
C CYS A 191 -10.86 11.48 8.02
N ARG A 192 -11.50 12.51 7.48
CA ARG A 192 -12.95 12.67 7.61
C ARG A 192 -13.67 11.67 6.69
N THR A 193 -14.54 10.87 7.26
CA THR A 193 -15.40 9.92 6.53
C THR A 193 -16.87 10.32 6.66
N LYS A 194 -17.77 9.67 5.94
CA LYS A 194 -19.22 9.88 6.10
C LYS A 194 -19.76 9.42 7.46
N TYR A 195 -18.98 8.64 8.19
CA TYR A 195 -19.35 8.14 9.54
C TYR A 195 -18.62 8.90 10.66
N GLY A 196 -17.91 9.98 10.35
CA GLY A 196 -17.13 10.75 11.31
C GLY A 196 -15.63 10.64 11.10
N HIS A 197 -14.88 10.81 12.17
CA HIS A 197 -13.41 10.76 12.19
C HIS A 197 -12.92 9.44 12.77
#